data_d4f423e512808f10b6f17d8232faa557
#
_entry.id   d4f423e512808f10b6f17d8232faa557
#
_cell.length_a   1.000
_cell.length_b   1.000
_cell.length_c   1.000
_cell.angle_alpha   90.00
_cell.angle_beta   90.00
_cell.angle_gamma   90.00
#
_symmetry.space_group_name_H-M   'P 1'
#
loop_
_entity.id
_entity.type
_entity.pdbx_description
1 polymer ?
#
loop_
_entity_poly.entity_id
_entity_poly.type
_entity_poly.pdbx_seq_one_letter_code
_entity_poly.pdbx_strand_id
1 'polypeptide(L)'
;MRNRARQSGITMIGFLFVAAVFLSLAIIGFRVLPSYIEYFSVEKILHQVLDGARDGATLAEVRRDFDRKSGADYIESVRPSDLELTKEGNEITLSAAWTKTLHLFGNVSLLLEFEASASK
;
A
#
# COMPACT_ATOMS: atom_id res chain seq x y z
N MET A 1 48.77 8.15 -17.58
CA MET A 1 47.84 9.23 -17.98
C MET A 1 46.83 8.80 -19.03
N ARG A 2 47.24 7.97 -19.99
CA ARG A 2 46.29 7.45 -20.99
C ARG A 2 45.15 6.68 -20.38
N ASN A 3 45.44 5.93 -19.31
CA ASN A 3 44.45 5.13 -18.65
C ASN A 3 43.39 5.97 -17.91
N ARG A 4 43.76 7.18 -17.50
CA ARG A 4 42.83 8.09 -16.86
C ARG A 4 41.75 8.59 -17.82
N ALA A 5 42.14 8.89 -19.07
CA ALA A 5 41.20 9.35 -20.10
C ALA A 5 40.18 8.26 -20.44
N ARG A 6 40.64 7.01 -20.59
CA ARG A 6 39.74 5.88 -20.81
C ARG A 6 38.88 5.60 -19.62
N GLN A 7 39.45 5.66 -18.42
CA GLN A 7 38.70 5.47 -17.17
C GLN A 7 37.64 6.54 -17.00
N SER A 8 37.96 7.78 -17.37
CA SER A 8 36.96 8.87 -17.32
C SER A 8 35.77 8.59 -18.22
N GLY A 9 36.01 8.08 -19.49
CA GLY A 9 34.92 7.76 -20.39
C GLY A 9 34.06 6.62 -19.88
N ILE A 10 34.69 5.54 -19.40
CA ILE A 10 33.99 4.38 -18.85
C ILE A 10 33.25 4.79 -17.57
N THR A 11 33.89 5.60 -16.73
CA THR A 11 33.27 6.07 -15.48
C THR A 11 32.07 6.96 -15.77
N MET A 12 32.14 7.79 -16.81
CA MET A 12 31.01 8.64 -17.21
C MET A 12 29.83 7.81 -17.66
N ILE A 13 30.05 6.79 -18.51
CA ILE A 13 29.01 5.89 -18.96
C ILE A 13 28.45 5.10 -17.78
N GLY A 14 29.34 4.60 -16.91
CA GLY A 14 28.92 3.89 -15.69
C GLY A 14 28.12 4.79 -14.76
N PHE A 15 28.53 6.05 -14.60
CA PHE A 15 27.80 7.01 -13.79
C PHE A 15 26.41 7.29 -14.35
N LEU A 16 26.30 7.47 -15.68
CA LEU A 16 25.02 7.69 -16.32
C LEU A 16 24.10 6.48 -16.15
N PHE A 17 24.65 5.28 -16.28
CA PHE A 17 23.89 4.05 -16.10
C PHE A 17 23.37 3.95 -14.64
N VAL A 18 24.23 4.17 -13.68
CA VAL A 18 23.87 4.13 -12.27
C VAL A 18 22.81 5.20 -11.96
N ALA A 19 23.01 6.42 -12.50
CA ALA A 19 22.04 7.50 -12.31
C ALA A 19 20.68 7.14 -12.90
N ALA A 20 20.65 6.50 -14.06
CA ALA A 20 19.41 6.06 -14.70
C ALA A 20 18.69 5.00 -13.84
N VAL A 21 19.45 4.06 -13.29
CA VAL A 21 18.89 3.04 -12.41
C VAL A 21 18.29 3.68 -11.14
N PHE A 22 19.04 4.58 -10.48
CA PHE A 22 18.55 5.25 -9.29
C PHE A 22 17.33 6.12 -9.58
N LEU A 23 17.33 6.82 -10.72
CA LEU A 23 16.18 7.64 -11.09
C LEU A 23 14.95 6.77 -11.34
N SER A 24 15.12 5.62 -12.02
CA SER A 24 14.03 4.68 -12.25
C SER A 24 13.46 4.15 -10.94
N LEU A 25 14.33 3.76 -10.01
CA LEU A 25 13.91 3.28 -8.70
C LEU A 25 13.19 4.37 -7.90
N ALA A 26 13.66 5.61 -8.00
CA ALA A 26 13.01 6.74 -7.33
C ALA A 26 11.60 6.97 -7.88
N ILE A 27 11.43 6.92 -9.19
CA ILE A 27 10.11 7.10 -9.81
C ILE A 27 9.16 6.00 -9.37
N ILE A 28 9.61 4.75 -9.37
CA ILE A 28 8.81 3.63 -8.92
C ILE A 28 8.45 3.81 -7.44
N GLY A 29 9.41 4.18 -6.61
CA GLY A 29 9.20 4.44 -5.19
C GLY A 29 8.15 5.51 -4.96
N PHE A 30 8.22 6.62 -5.68
CA PHE A 30 7.24 7.70 -5.55
C PHE A 30 5.84 7.29 -6.00
N ARG A 31 5.73 6.36 -6.93
CA ARG A 31 4.43 5.85 -7.35
C ARG A 31 3.85 4.83 -6.37
N VAL A 32 4.72 4.07 -5.73
CA VAL A 32 4.32 3.05 -4.76
C VAL A 32 4.01 3.68 -3.39
N LEU A 33 4.70 4.76 -3.05
CA LEU A 33 4.57 5.40 -1.74
C LEU A 33 3.13 5.75 -1.34
N PRO A 34 2.31 6.38 -2.21
CA PRO A 34 0.93 6.66 -1.85
C PRO A 34 0.13 5.40 -1.51
N SER A 35 0.42 4.30 -2.19
CA SER A 35 -0.27 3.02 -1.92
C SER A 35 0.06 2.48 -0.54
N TYR A 36 1.31 2.62 -0.10
CA TYR A 36 1.71 2.22 1.25
C TYR A 36 1.15 3.14 2.32
N ILE A 37 1.10 4.44 2.05
CA ILE A 37 0.46 5.39 2.97
C ILE A 37 -1.02 5.02 3.15
N GLU A 38 -1.69 4.70 2.07
CA GLU A 38 -3.07 4.25 2.11
C GLU A 38 -3.21 2.95 2.90
N TYR A 39 -2.28 2.01 2.73
CA TYR A 39 -2.25 0.76 3.49
C TYR A 39 -2.18 1.02 4.99
N PHE A 40 -1.28 1.89 5.43
CA PHE A 40 -1.17 2.24 6.85
C PHE A 40 -2.42 2.94 7.36
N SER A 41 -3.05 3.77 6.53
CA SER A 41 -4.31 4.44 6.87
C SER A 41 -5.45 3.43 7.02
N VAL A 42 -5.52 2.46 6.12
CA VAL A 42 -6.53 1.39 6.20
C VAL A 42 -6.34 0.57 7.48
N GLU A 43 -5.10 0.17 7.76
CA GLU A 43 -4.81 -0.58 8.97
C GLU A 43 -5.22 0.19 10.22
N LYS A 44 -4.91 1.46 10.28
CA LYS A 44 -5.31 2.33 11.39
C LYS A 44 -6.82 2.40 11.52
N ILE A 45 -7.54 2.56 10.41
CA ILE A 45 -8.99 2.63 10.42
C ILE A 45 -9.59 1.29 10.87
N LEU A 46 -9.03 0.17 10.43
CA LEU A 46 -9.51 -1.14 10.88
C LEU A 46 -9.38 -1.27 12.40
N HIS A 47 -8.26 -0.83 12.97
CA HIS A 47 -8.09 -0.83 14.41
C HIS A 47 -9.10 0.07 15.10
N GLN A 48 -9.34 1.26 14.57
CA GLN A 48 -10.29 2.21 15.16
C GLN A 48 -11.72 1.67 15.11
N VAL A 49 -12.11 1.08 13.99
CA VAL A 49 -13.44 0.50 13.81
C VAL A 49 -13.65 -0.67 14.79
N LEU A 50 -12.64 -1.53 14.88
CA LEU A 50 -12.73 -2.71 15.75
C LEU A 50 -12.76 -2.31 17.22
N ASP A 51 -11.93 -1.36 17.63
CA ASP A 51 -11.88 -0.89 19.01
C ASP A 51 -13.17 -0.18 19.43
N GLY A 52 -13.83 0.49 18.49
CA GLY A 52 -15.11 1.16 18.74
C GLY A 52 -16.31 0.26 18.58
N ALA A 53 -16.13 -0.96 18.08
CA ALA A 53 -17.24 -1.88 17.88
C ALA A 53 -17.74 -2.44 19.21
N ARG A 54 -19.05 -2.59 19.31
CA ARG A 54 -19.68 -3.23 20.47
C ARG A 54 -19.45 -4.73 20.42
N ASP A 55 -19.49 -5.38 21.57
CA ASP A 55 -19.48 -6.83 21.63
C ASP A 55 -20.70 -7.34 20.87
N GLY A 56 -20.46 -8.25 19.92
CA GLY A 56 -21.52 -8.78 19.07
C GLY A 56 -21.87 -7.91 17.88
N ALA A 57 -21.06 -6.89 17.56
CA ALA A 57 -21.29 -6.07 16.36
C ALA A 57 -21.32 -6.93 15.11
N THR A 58 -22.22 -6.59 14.18
CA THR A 58 -22.35 -7.31 12.92
C THR A 58 -21.37 -6.77 11.89
N LEU A 59 -21.13 -7.57 10.85
CA LEU A 59 -20.30 -7.15 9.73
C LEU A 59 -20.88 -5.89 9.06
N ALA A 60 -22.20 -5.79 8.98
CA ALA A 60 -22.84 -4.61 8.39
C ALA A 60 -22.55 -3.34 9.17
N GLU A 61 -22.57 -3.42 10.50
CA GLU A 61 -22.24 -2.27 11.36
C GLU A 61 -20.79 -1.85 11.20
N VAL A 62 -19.89 -2.82 11.16
CA VAL A 62 -18.46 -2.58 10.98
C VAL A 62 -18.19 -1.95 9.60
N ARG A 63 -18.84 -2.46 8.56
CA ARG A 63 -18.71 -1.91 7.21
C ARG A 63 -19.19 -0.47 7.12
N ARG A 64 -20.28 -0.16 7.78
CA ARG A 64 -20.84 1.19 7.81
C ARG A 64 -19.87 2.15 8.49
N ASP A 65 -19.30 1.74 9.61
CA ASP A 65 -18.35 2.57 10.35
C ASP A 65 -17.07 2.76 9.56
N PHE A 66 -16.59 1.72 8.90
CA PHE A 66 -15.44 1.81 8.00
C PHE A 66 -15.70 2.78 6.85
N ASP A 67 -16.88 2.70 6.22
CA ASP A 67 -17.24 3.58 5.11
C ASP A 67 -17.18 5.05 5.54
N ARG A 68 -17.66 5.35 6.73
CA ARG A 68 -17.64 6.71 7.26
C ARG A 68 -16.21 7.20 7.47
N LYS A 69 -15.36 6.38 8.09
CA LYS A 69 -13.99 6.75 8.40
C LYS A 69 -13.11 6.80 7.16
N SER A 70 -13.30 5.87 6.23
CA SER A 70 -12.52 5.84 4.99
C SER A 70 -12.84 7.02 4.08
N GLY A 71 -14.09 7.46 4.08
CA GLY A 71 -14.48 8.66 3.35
C GLY A 71 -13.78 9.91 3.85
N ALA A 72 -13.61 10.02 5.18
CA ALA A 72 -12.90 11.14 5.79
C ALA A 72 -11.41 11.14 5.44
N ASP A 73 -10.80 9.97 5.28
CA ASP A 73 -9.37 9.84 4.99
C ASP A 73 -9.08 9.65 3.49
N TYR A 74 -10.08 9.80 2.63
CA TYR A 74 -9.95 9.70 1.17
C TYR A 74 -9.40 8.37 0.69
N ILE A 75 -9.77 7.27 1.35
CA ILE A 75 -9.38 5.93 0.94
C ILE A 75 -10.29 5.45 -0.17
N GLU A 76 -9.74 5.16 -1.34
CA GLU A 76 -10.49 4.77 -2.52
C GLU A 76 -10.27 3.32 -2.93
N SER A 77 -9.13 2.74 -2.56
CA SER A 77 -8.75 1.39 -3.01
C SER A 77 -9.47 0.28 -2.27
N VAL A 78 -9.99 0.56 -1.08
CA VAL A 78 -10.69 -0.44 -0.24
C VAL A 78 -12.13 -0.02 -0.09
N ARG A 79 -13.03 -0.95 -0.37
CA ARG A 79 -14.47 -0.73 -0.22
C ARG A 79 -14.95 -1.43 1.05
N PRO A 80 -16.06 -0.95 1.64
CA PRO A 80 -16.63 -1.68 2.78
C PRO A 80 -16.94 -3.14 2.50
N SER A 81 -17.26 -3.48 1.24
CA SER A 81 -17.53 -4.86 0.84
C SER A 81 -16.29 -5.76 0.85
N ASP A 82 -15.09 -5.16 0.86
CA ASP A 82 -13.83 -5.91 0.92
C ASP A 82 -13.48 -6.35 2.34
N LEU A 83 -14.22 -5.90 3.34
CA LEU A 83 -13.98 -6.24 4.74
C LEU A 83 -14.53 -7.62 5.08
N GLU A 84 -13.75 -8.35 5.87
CA GLU A 84 -14.16 -9.63 6.42
C GLU A 84 -14.00 -9.60 7.94
N LEU A 85 -15.00 -10.13 8.63
CA LEU A 85 -14.98 -10.24 10.08
C LEU A 85 -14.96 -11.71 10.47
N THR A 86 -13.91 -12.12 11.17
CA THR A 86 -13.74 -13.50 11.61
C THR A 86 -13.72 -13.53 13.13
N LYS A 87 -14.47 -14.49 13.69
CA LYS A 87 -14.53 -14.71 15.12
C LYS A 87 -14.00 -16.10 15.44
N GLU A 88 -12.94 -16.16 16.25
CA GLU A 88 -12.40 -17.42 16.73
C GLU A 88 -12.28 -17.35 18.25
N GLY A 89 -13.12 -18.13 18.94
CA GLY A 89 -13.20 -18.08 20.39
C GLY A 89 -13.59 -16.69 20.86
N ASN A 90 -12.73 -16.06 21.65
CA ASN A 90 -12.93 -14.69 22.15
C ASN A 90 -12.25 -13.64 21.29
N GLU A 91 -11.55 -14.05 20.24
CA GLU A 91 -10.82 -13.15 19.38
C GLU A 91 -11.65 -12.79 18.14
N ILE A 92 -11.71 -11.51 17.85
CA ILE A 92 -12.37 -10.97 16.68
C ILE A 92 -11.30 -10.36 15.79
N THR A 93 -11.28 -10.77 14.51
CA THR A 93 -10.32 -10.24 13.53
C THR A 93 -11.09 -9.58 12.40
N LEU A 94 -10.75 -8.34 12.13
CA LEU A 94 -11.28 -7.59 11.00
C LEU A 94 -10.16 -7.46 9.97
N SER A 95 -10.40 -7.90 8.75
CA SER A 95 -9.40 -7.90 7.69
C SER A 95 -9.94 -7.32 6.40
N ALA A 96 -9.03 -6.81 5.58
CA ALA A 96 -9.33 -6.31 4.25
C ALA A 96 -8.18 -6.69 3.33
N ALA A 97 -8.51 -7.15 2.13
CA ALA A 97 -7.52 -7.46 1.11
C ALA A 97 -7.92 -6.73 -0.18
N TRP A 98 -6.94 -6.13 -0.82
CA TRP A 98 -7.18 -5.42 -2.07
C TRP A 98 -5.94 -5.44 -2.94
N THR A 99 -6.12 -5.13 -4.21
CA THR A 99 -5.02 -5.03 -5.16
C THR A 99 -5.00 -3.65 -5.77
N LYS A 100 -3.81 -3.20 -6.13
CA LYS A 100 -3.64 -1.93 -6.82
C LYS A 100 -2.67 -2.12 -7.96
N THR A 101 -3.07 -1.70 -9.15
CA THR A 101 -2.23 -1.79 -10.33
C THR A 101 -1.70 -0.40 -10.65
N LEU A 102 -0.38 -0.27 -10.72
CA LEU A 102 0.29 0.97 -11.06
C LEU A 102 0.89 0.83 -12.45
N HIS A 103 0.44 1.68 -13.36
CA HIS A 103 0.99 1.73 -14.71
C HIS A 103 2.35 2.43 -14.66
N LEU A 104 3.40 1.77 -15.13
CA LEU A 104 4.75 2.34 -15.12
C LEU A 104 5.09 2.96 -16.47
N PHE A 105 5.14 2.13 -17.51
CA PHE A 105 5.43 2.60 -18.86
C PHE A 105 4.98 1.55 -19.88
N GLY A 106 4.54 2.01 -21.06
CA GLY A 106 4.13 1.13 -22.14
C GLY A 106 3.11 0.09 -21.69
N ASN A 107 3.46 -1.17 -21.81
CA ASN A 107 2.65 -2.31 -21.39
C ASN A 107 3.11 -2.90 -20.06
N VAL A 108 3.97 -2.19 -19.32
CA VAL A 108 4.49 -2.65 -18.03
C VAL A 108 3.71 -1.98 -16.91
N SER A 109 3.16 -2.80 -16.01
CA SER A 109 2.44 -2.34 -14.84
C SER A 109 2.91 -3.13 -13.61
N LEU A 110 2.87 -2.48 -12.47
CA LEU A 110 3.21 -3.08 -11.19
C LEU A 110 1.92 -3.42 -10.46
N LEU A 111 1.78 -4.70 -10.07
CA LEU A 111 0.63 -5.15 -9.28
C LEU A 111 1.04 -5.22 -7.82
N LEU A 112 0.31 -4.50 -6.99
CA LEU A 112 0.51 -4.51 -5.54
C LEU A 112 -0.68 -5.20 -4.88
N GLU A 113 -0.39 -6.20 -4.08
CA GLU A 113 -1.40 -6.91 -3.29
C GLU A 113 -1.21 -6.54 -1.83
N PHE A 114 -2.27 -6.04 -1.22
CA PHE A 114 -2.26 -5.62 0.18
C PHE A 114 -3.27 -6.41 0.98
N GLU A 115 -2.88 -6.69 2.22
CA GLU A 115 -3.79 -7.26 3.20
C GLU A 115 -3.53 -6.57 4.53
N ALA A 116 -4.58 -6.02 5.11
CA ALA A 116 -4.50 -5.38 6.42
C ALA A 116 -5.47 -6.08 7.36
N SER A 117 -5.10 -6.17 8.63
CA SER A 117 -5.94 -6.81 9.62
C SER A 117 -5.78 -6.16 10.99
N ALA A 118 -6.84 -6.25 11.79
CA ALA A 118 -6.86 -5.81 13.17
C ALA A 118 -7.55 -6.87 14.00
N SER A 119 -7.03 -7.13 15.19
CA SER A 119 -7.59 -8.13 16.10
C SER A 119 -7.90 -7.49 17.45
N LYS A 120 -8.91 -8.03 18.12
CA LYS A 120 -9.32 -7.54 19.41
C LYS A 120 -9.61 -8.71 20.38
#